data_a1b7590cfbc08f5044a8fa97054365b8
#
_entry.id   a1b7590cfbc08f5044a8fa97054365b8
#
_cell.length_a   1.000
_cell.length_b   1.000
_cell.length_c   1.000
_cell.angle_alpha   90.00
_cell.angle_beta   90.00
_cell.angle_gamma   90.00
#
_symmetry.space_group_name_H-M   'P 1'
#
loop_
_entity.id
_entity.type
_entity.pdbx_description
1 polymer ?
#
loop_
_entity_poly.entity_id
_entity_poly.type
_entity_poly.pdbx_seq_one_letter_code
_entity_poly.pdbx_strand_id
1 'polypeptide(L)'
;MAYRVTQRIISSDDLLYPYFDDLCRKSKLLYNAALFRVRNIFTGYDKEHRTENEVEVFQEVALLQRSYPNMHVRRVISYTHLEKMMRVTENADFFSGLPRQTAQQMVKQSVTDFKNWLASLREYKKHPEKYLGKPKMPRYKKSDLTTVIITNQDAVLYRDDIGMSLKLPLQKQRLYFSNLSSDPVLKEVKIKPYYGRFLLCLTLEEPDVAFDPSGSHVCAIDLGTDNFAAIVCDDHSSAIYKGGAVLSKIQWFHKQRAKYVSIITKGHEKKHAVSKRLRDLSFHYANFVKDQCHKISRSIIDFCMEHQCGTLILGVNLLWKQRSNMNKINNQNFVSMPITLLRTMITYKALNAGIRIIEQEESYTSKADLIANDRIPTYGVDDKDASFSGKSIKRGLYRCSNGMILNADCHAAANIMRKAIPDIWKDTRDYTFLSAPDVYGFHKLNPKGIPVKGIAT
;
A
#
# COMPACT_ATOMS: atom_id res chain seq x y z
N MET A 1 7.54 0.69 18.77
CA MET A 1 6.70 -0.53 18.68
C MET A 1 6.41 -0.81 17.23
N ALA A 2 6.84 -1.96 16.75
CA ALA A 2 6.60 -2.43 15.38
C ALA A 2 5.26 -3.20 15.29
N TYR A 3 4.65 -3.21 14.10
CA TYR A 3 3.45 -3.98 13.85
C TYR A 3 3.69 -4.94 12.69
N ARG A 4 3.30 -6.20 12.88
CA ARG A 4 3.27 -7.21 11.84
C ARG A 4 1.84 -7.53 11.45
N VAL A 5 1.60 -7.76 10.15
CA VAL A 5 0.29 -8.18 9.66
C VAL A 5 0.37 -9.59 9.09
N THR A 6 -0.27 -10.53 9.77
CA THR A 6 -0.48 -11.89 9.26
C THR A 6 -1.81 -11.95 8.51
N GLN A 7 -1.82 -12.63 7.35
CA GLN A 7 -2.97 -12.66 6.44
C GLN A 7 -3.42 -14.09 6.15
N ARG A 8 -4.74 -14.31 6.11
CA ARG A 8 -5.36 -15.56 5.68
C ARG A 8 -6.49 -15.25 4.68
N ILE A 9 -6.59 -16.06 3.63
CA ILE A 9 -7.67 -15.97 2.66
C ILE A 9 -8.80 -16.91 3.13
N ILE A 10 -10.02 -16.40 3.10
CA ILE A 10 -11.25 -17.13 3.36
C ILE A 10 -11.96 -17.26 2.02
N SER A 11 -12.01 -18.48 1.50
CA SER A 11 -12.66 -18.84 0.22
C SER A 11 -14.17 -19.04 0.40
N SER A 12 -14.90 -19.13 -0.70
CA SER A 12 -16.36 -19.27 -0.68
C SER A 12 -16.87 -20.59 -0.10
N ASP A 13 -16.01 -21.59 0.00
CA ASP A 13 -16.24 -22.92 0.59
C ASP A 13 -15.87 -23.01 2.07
N ASP A 14 -15.26 -21.96 2.65
CA ASP A 14 -14.96 -21.88 4.07
C ASP A 14 -16.26 -21.68 4.88
N LEU A 15 -16.39 -22.40 5.99
CA LEU A 15 -17.57 -22.33 6.88
C LEU A 15 -17.82 -20.93 7.45
N LEU A 16 -16.80 -20.09 7.56
CA LEU A 16 -16.90 -18.72 8.05
C LEU A 16 -17.21 -17.71 6.93
N TYR A 17 -17.26 -18.13 5.67
CA TYR A 17 -17.55 -17.23 4.56
C TYR A 17 -18.89 -16.47 4.73
N PRO A 18 -20.03 -17.11 5.07
CA PRO A 18 -21.30 -16.41 5.27
C PRO A 18 -21.23 -15.36 6.40
N TYR A 19 -20.49 -15.66 7.47
CA TYR A 19 -20.29 -14.72 8.56
C TYR A 19 -19.52 -13.47 8.12
N PHE A 20 -18.48 -13.63 7.32
CA PHE A 20 -17.71 -12.49 6.80
C PHE A 20 -18.52 -11.67 5.78
N ASP A 21 -19.34 -12.32 4.98
CA ASP A 21 -20.23 -11.64 4.02
C ASP A 21 -21.26 -10.78 4.77
N ASP A 22 -21.94 -11.33 5.79
CA ASP A 22 -22.90 -10.63 6.61
C ASP A 22 -22.28 -9.42 7.34
N LEU A 23 -21.14 -9.62 8.00
CA LEU A 23 -20.41 -8.53 8.65
C LEU A 23 -20.06 -7.39 7.68
N CYS A 24 -19.55 -7.72 6.50
CA CYS A 24 -19.13 -6.72 5.52
C CYS A 24 -20.32 -5.97 4.90
N ARG A 25 -21.49 -6.63 4.72
CA ARG A 25 -22.73 -6.00 4.25
C ARG A 25 -23.30 -5.04 5.29
N LYS A 26 -23.53 -5.52 6.51
CA LYS A 26 -24.06 -4.72 7.62
C LYS A 26 -23.15 -3.53 7.92
N SER A 27 -21.85 -3.72 7.92
CA SER A 27 -20.87 -2.66 8.12
C SER A 27 -20.93 -1.58 7.03
N LYS A 28 -21.18 -1.96 5.77
CA LYS A 28 -21.37 -1.00 4.66
C LYS A 28 -22.61 -0.15 4.88
N LEU A 29 -23.73 -0.76 5.27
CA LEU A 29 -24.99 -0.05 5.52
C LEU A 29 -24.80 0.93 6.68
N LEU A 30 -24.27 0.46 7.81
CA LEU A 30 -23.98 1.29 8.97
C LEU A 30 -23.02 2.46 8.67
N TYR A 31 -21.94 2.21 7.91
CA TYR A 31 -21.04 3.28 7.49
C TYR A 31 -21.76 4.35 6.68
N ASN A 32 -22.62 3.95 5.74
CA ASN A 32 -23.38 4.89 4.91
C ASN A 32 -24.42 5.66 5.72
N ALA A 33 -25.13 5.00 6.66
CA ALA A 33 -26.08 5.64 7.57
C ALA A 33 -25.39 6.66 8.49
N ALA A 34 -24.20 6.32 9.01
CA ALA A 34 -23.39 7.24 9.81
C ALA A 34 -22.88 8.42 8.97
N LEU A 35 -22.34 8.16 7.77
CA LEU A 35 -21.85 9.19 6.87
C LEU A 35 -22.97 10.12 6.37
N PHE A 36 -24.19 9.62 6.19
CA PHE A 36 -25.37 10.42 5.85
C PHE A 36 -25.58 11.53 6.89
N ARG A 37 -25.53 11.17 8.17
CA ARG A 37 -25.68 12.11 9.28
C ARG A 37 -24.54 13.12 9.34
N VAL A 38 -23.29 12.65 9.26
CA VAL A 38 -22.09 13.51 9.27
C VAL A 38 -22.17 14.56 8.16
N ARG A 39 -22.56 14.16 6.94
CA ARG A 39 -22.65 15.06 5.80
C ARG A 39 -23.76 16.09 5.94
N ASN A 40 -24.97 15.65 6.30
CA ASN A 40 -26.15 16.53 6.41
C ASN A 40 -26.04 17.51 7.58
N ILE A 41 -25.42 17.11 8.70
CA ILE A 41 -25.08 18.05 9.78
C ILE A 41 -24.11 19.11 9.26
N PHE A 42 -23.03 18.70 8.60
CA PHE A 42 -22.03 19.64 8.11
C PHE A 42 -22.58 20.64 7.09
N THR A 43 -23.39 20.18 6.13
CA THR A 43 -23.92 21.02 5.06
C THR A 43 -25.12 21.87 5.51
N GLY A 44 -25.95 21.38 6.44
CA GLY A 44 -27.16 22.07 6.94
C GLY A 44 -26.94 22.94 8.19
N TYR A 45 -25.71 22.99 8.75
CA TYR A 45 -25.48 23.60 10.06
C TYR A 45 -25.85 25.08 10.15
N ASP A 46 -25.38 25.87 9.17
CA ASP A 46 -25.59 27.34 9.13
C ASP A 46 -26.64 27.75 8.08
N LYS A 47 -27.47 26.80 7.57
CA LYS A 47 -28.47 27.10 6.55
C LYS A 47 -29.78 27.58 7.15
N GLU A 48 -30.35 28.62 6.56
CA GLU A 48 -31.74 29.05 6.80
C GLU A 48 -32.75 28.06 6.21
N HIS A 49 -32.52 27.64 4.96
CA HIS A 49 -33.33 26.66 4.24
C HIS A 49 -32.60 25.33 4.08
N ARG A 50 -33.00 24.33 4.85
CA ARG A 50 -32.45 22.98 4.78
C ARG A 50 -33.18 22.13 3.78
N THR A 51 -32.45 21.22 3.13
CA THR A 51 -33.06 20.16 2.30
C THR A 51 -33.80 19.15 3.19
N GLU A 52 -34.68 18.35 2.62
CA GLU A 52 -35.45 17.31 3.34
C GLU A 52 -34.52 16.40 4.17
N ASN A 53 -33.43 15.92 3.58
CA ASN A 53 -32.45 15.09 4.29
C ASN A 53 -31.77 15.83 5.45
N GLU A 54 -31.49 17.12 5.29
CA GLU A 54 -30.91 17.94 6.37
C GLU A 54 -31.96 18.18 7.48
N VAL A 55 -33.22 18.41 7.14
CA VAL A 55 -34.33 18.54 8.12
C VAL A 55 -34.47 17.27 8.95
N GLU A 56 -34.51 16.08 8.28
CA GLU A 56 -34.56 14.77 8.94
C GLU A 56 -33.42 14.62 9.96
N VAL A 57 -32.18 14.87 9.54
CA VAL A 57 -31.01 14.72 10.41
C VAL A 57 -31.02 15.76 11.57
N PHE A 58 -31.51 16.98 11.36
CA PHE A 58 -31.61 17.97 12.43
C PHE A 58 -32.75 17.66 13.41
N GLN A 59 -33.79 16.93 13.02
CA GLN A 59 -34.77 16.35 13.95
C GLN A 59 -34.13 15.30 14.87
N GLU A 60 -33.24 14.44 14.30
CA GLU A 60 -32.44 13.50 15.10
C GLU A 60 -31.49 14.22 16.07
N VAL A 61 -30.89 15.36 15.65
CA VAL A 61 -30.06 16.20 16.54
C VAL A 61 -30.90 16.77 17.68
N ALA A 62 -32.11 17.23 17.40
CA ALA A 62 -33.01 17.74 18.44
C ALA A 62 -33.40 16.62 19.42
N LEU A 63 -33.65 15.40 18.93
CA LEU A 63 -33.93 14.24 19.80
C LEU A 63 -32.71 13.90 20.68
N LEU A 64 -31.51 13.93 20.14
CA LEU A 64 -30.27 13.74 20.91
C LEU A 64 -30.14 14.78 22.02
N GLN A 65 -30.39 16.06 21.72
CA GLN A 65 -30.28 17.14 22.69
C GLN A 65 -31.36 17.05 23.80
N ARG A 66 -32.59 16.59 23.47
CA ARG A 66 -33.62 16.29 24.48
C ARG A 66 -33.19 15.15 25.40
N SER A 67 -32.60 14.10 24.86
CA SER A 67 -32.13 12.94 25.63
C SER A 67 -30.84 13.22 26.43
N TYR A 68 -30.02 14.14 25.95
CA TYR A 68 -28.74 14.54 26.53
C TYR A 68 -28.58 16.07 26.49
N PRO A 69 -29.18 16.85 27.42
CA PRO A 69 -29.21 18.32 27.35
C PRO A 69 -27.83 18.99 27.27
N ASN A 70 -26.81 18.37 27.85
CA ASN A 70 -25.45 18.90 27.87
C ASN A 70 -24.65 18.59 26.57
N MET A 71 -25.28 17.96 25.59
CA MET A 71 -24.62 17.62 24.32
C MET A 71 -24.93 18.64 23.22
N HIS A 72 -23.99 19.51 22.94
CA HIS A 72 -24.09 20.47 21.83
C HIS A 72 -23.43 19.94 20.57
N VAL A 73 -24.23 19.63 19.56
CA VAL A 73 -23.71 19.19 18.25
C VAL A 73 -23.10 20.39 17.53
N ARG A 74 -21.84 20.22 17.09
CA ARG A 74 -21.12 21.23 16.29
C ARG A 74 -21.21 20.86 14.79
N ARG A 75 -20.92 21.81 13.91
CA ARG A 75 -20.87 21.61 12.45
C ARG A 75 -20.09 20.35 12.05
N VAL A 76 -18.97 20.05 12.70
CA VAL A 76 -18.24 18.78 12.58
C VAL A 76 -18.57 17.93 13.79
N ILE A 77 -19.51 17.00 13.60
CA ILE A 77 -19.97 16.13 14.69
C ILE A 77 -18.83 15.24 15.21
N SER A 78 -18.78 15.06 16.54
CA SER A 78 -17.85 14.11 17.15
C SER A 78 -18.37 12.67 17.04
N TYR A 79 -17.45 11.68 17.15
CA TYR A 79 -17.84 10.27 17.23
C TYR A 79 -18.84 10.02 18.38
N THR A 80 -18.59 10.56 19.57
CA THR A 80 -19.44 10.35 20.75
C THR A 80 -20.85 10.86 20.53
N HIS A 81 -21.01 12.06 19.92
CA HIS A 81 -22.33 12.61 19.62
C HIS A 81 -23.05 11.76 18.55
N LEU A 82 -22.35 11.36 17.48
CA LEU A 82 -22.93 10.56 16.41
C LEU A 82 -23.37 9.17 16.92
N GLU A 83 -22.53 8.50 17.72
CA GLU A 83 -22.84 7.19 18.29
C GLU A 83 -24.08 7.25 19.19
N LYS A 84 -24.16 8.25 20.08
CA LYS A 84 -25.34 8.46 20.92
C LYS A 84 -26.59 8.83 20.11
N MET A 85 -26.42 9.64 19.06
CA MET A 85 -27.53 9.99 18.17
C MET A 85 -28.11 8.75 17.52
N MET A 86 -27.27 7.86 16.97
CA MET A 86 -27.72 6.62 16.35
C MET A 86 -28.39 5.65 17.35
N ARG A 87 -28.01 5.71 18.62
CA ARG A 87 -28.70 4.96 19.70
C ARG A 87 -30.07 5.52 20.02
N VAL A 88 -30.17 6.83 20.25
CA VAL A 88 -31.43 7.50 20.62
C VAL A 88 -32.47 7.40 19.51
N THR A 89 -32.01 7.40 18.24
CA THR A 89 -32.89 7.24 17.09
C THR A 89 -33.17 5.76 16.74
N GLU A 90 -32.70 4.83 17.57
CA GLU A 90 -32.84 3.37 17.32
C GLU A 90 -32.51 2.96 15.90
N ASN A 91 -31.40 3.52 15.36
CA ASN A 91 -31.03 3.32 13.98
C ASN A 91 -30.90 1.82 13.65
N ALA A 92 -31.67 1.33 12.68
CA ALA A 92 -31.74 -0.09 12.32
C ALA A 92 -30.38 -0.68 11.90
N ASP A 93 -29.53 0.10 11.20
CA ASP A 93 -28.20 -0.35 10.78
C ASP A 93 -27.23 -0.45 11.97
N PHE A 94 -27.38 0.41 12.99
CA PHE A 94 -26.59 0.34 14.21
C PHE A 94 -26.94 -0.87 15.07
N PHE A 95 -28.22 -1.26 15.08
CA PHE A 95 -28.75 -2.42 15.81
C PHE A 95 -28.93 -3.68 14.93
N SER A 96 -28.28 -3.74 13.76
CA SER A 96 -28.40 -4.83 12.78
C SER A 96 -27.83 -6.18 13.23
N GLY A 97 -27.35 -6.31 14.48
CA GLY A 97 -26.71 -7.52 14.99
C GLY A 97 -25.20 -7.59 14.74
N LEU A 98 -24.57 -6.47 14.36
CA LEU A 98 -23.10 -6.37 14.39
C LEU A 98 -22.59 -6.47 15.84
N PRO A 99 -21.39 -7.04 16.08
CA PRO A 99 -20.72 -6.94 17.37
C PRO A 99 -20.61 -5.47 17.78
N ARG A 100 -20.88 -5.18 19.05
CA ARG A 100 -21.01 -3.78 19.54
C ARG A 100 -19.80 -2.92 19.20
N GLN A 101 -18.59 -3.42 19.47
CA GLN A 101 -17.36 -2.68 19.17
C GLN A 101 -17.16 -2.51 17.65
N THR A 102 -17.51 -3.54 16.85
CA THR A 102 -17.48 -3.45 15.40
C THR A 102 -18.40 -2.35 14.87
N ALA A 103 -19.66 -2.28 15.37
CA ALA A 103 -20.59 -1.21 15.00
C ALA A 103 -20.03 0.17 15.37
N GLN A 104 -19.49 0.32 16.58
CA GLN A 104 -18.87 1.56 17.03
C GLN A 104 -17.66 1.96 16.16
N GLN A 105 -16.83 1.00 15.74
CA GLN A 105 -15.71 1.28 14.84
C GLN A 105 -16.17 1.77 13.45
N MET A 106 -17.28 1.25 12.93
CA MET A 106 -17.83 1.72 11.64
C MET A 106 -18.34 3.15 11.73
N VAL A 107 -19.02 3.52 12.83
CA VAL A 107 -19.45 4.90 13.10
C VAL A 107 -18.22 5.82 13.25
N LYS A 108 -17.21 5.40 14.02
CA LYS A 108 -15.97 6.14 14.21
C LYS A 108 -15.22 6.35 12.87
N GLN A 109 -15.20 5.33 12.00
CA GLN A 109 -14.57 5.41 10.69
C GLN A 109 -15.19 6.50 9.81
N SER A 110 -16.53 6.65 9.80
CA SER A 110 -17.20 7.69 9.01
C SER A 110 -16.80 9.11 9.45
N VAL A 111 -16.69 9.34 10.76
CA VAL A 111 -16.22 10.62 11.32
C VAL A 111 -14.75 10.86 11.01
N THR A 112 -13.92 9.82 11.11
CA THR A 112 -12.48 9.90 10.82
C THR A 112 -12.24 10.23 9.35
N ASP A 113 -12.93 9.55 8.42
CA ASP A 113 -12.83 9.82 6.98
C ASP A 113 -13.24 11.27 6.66
N PHE A 114 -14.26 11.78 7.33
CA PHE A 114 -14.70 13.16 7.17
C PHE A 114 -13.67 14.18 7.70
N LYS A 115 -13.09 13.93 8.87
CA LYS A 115 -12.02 14.77 9.44
C LYS A 115 -10.76 14.76 8.56
N ASN A 116 -10.38 13.61 8.00
CA ASN A 116 -9.26 13.48 7.08
C ASN A 116 -9.49 14.29 5.80
N TRP A 117 -10.72 14.31 5.28
CA TRP A 117 -11.06 15.19 4.16
C TRP A 117 -10.89 16.66 4.51
N LEU A 118 -11.33 17.11 5.68
CA LEU A 118 -11.14 18.50 6.14
C LEU A 118 -9.66 18.86 6.31
N ALA A 119 -8.84 17.92 6.82
CA ALA A 119 -7.40 18.10 6.91
C ALA A 119 -6.76 18.22 5.52
N SER A 120 -7.17 17.36 4.58
CA SER A 120 -6.72 17.42 3.18
C SER A 120 -7.12 18.74 2.49
N LEU A 121 -8.30 19.31 2.79
CA LEU A 121 -8.71 20.60 2.29
C LEU A 121 -7.84 21.75 2.82
N ARG A 122 -7.44 21.68 4.10
CA ARG A 122 -6.54 22.69 4.69
C ARG A 122 -5.15 22.61 4.07
N GLU A 123 -4.63 21.40 3.88
CA GLU A 123 -3.34 21.18 3.22
C GLU A 123 -3.38 21.62 1.75
N TYR A 124 -4.46 21.29 1.01
CA TYR A 124 -4.67 21.73 -0.36
C TYR A 124 -4.66 23.27 -0.51
N LYS A 125 -5.20 24.01 0.47
CA LYS A 125 -5.16 25.48 0.45
C LYS A 125 -3.74 26.04 0.56
N LYS A 126 -2.84 25.33 1.26
CA LYS A 126 -1.44 25.74 1.46
C LYS A 126 -0.54 25.23 0.32
N HIS A 127 -0.81 24.02 -0.15
CA HIS A 127 0.03 23.27 -1.08
C HIS A 127 -0.81 22.58 -2.18
N PRO A 128 -1.46 23.38 -3.07
CA PRO A 128 -2.28 22.82 -4.14
C PRO A 128 -1.48 21.95 -5.11
N GLU A 129 -0.18 22.19 -5.25
CA GLU A 129 0.76 21.45 -6.10
C GLU A 129 0.92 19.98 -5.69
N LYS A 130 0.66 19.65 -4.43
CA LYS A 130 0.71 18.25 -3.93
C LYS A 130 -0.49 17.40 -4.35
N TYR A 131 -1.50 18.00 -4.96
CA TYR A 131 -2.78 17.34 -5.26
C TYR A 131 -3.11 17.43 -6.75
N LEU A 132 -3.76 16.39 -7.28
CA LEU A 132 -4.30 16.38 -8.65
C LEU A 132 -5.51 17.29 -8.82
N GLY A 133 -6.07 17.79 -7.72
CA GLY A 133 -7.23 18.68 -7.70
C GLY A 133 -7.83 18.76 -6.30
N LYS A 134 -8.82 19.65 -6.13
CA LYS A 134 -9.45 19.88 -4.82
C LYS A 134 -10.04 18.60 -4.22
N PRO A 135 -9.67 18.23 -2.98
CA PRO A 135 -10.22 17.07 -2.29
C PRO A 135 -11.74 17.11 -2.19
N LYS A 136 -12.39 16.00 -2.56
CA LYS A 136 -13.85 15.87 -2.55
C LYS A 136 -14.33 15.24 -1.25
N MET A 137 -15.47 15.69 -0.75
CA MET A 137 -16.14 15.14 0.43
C MET A 137 -16.31 13.62 0.30
N PRO A 138 -16.13 12.83 1.39
CA PRO A 138 -16.34 11.38 1.38
C PRO A 138 -17.69 11.00 0.78
N ARG A 139 -17.68 10.00 -0.10
CA ARG A 139 -18.89 9.50 -0.77
C ARG A 139 -19.40 8.24 -0.08
N TYR A 140 -20.69 7.96 -0.25
CA TYR A 140 -21.26 6.68 0.16
C TYR A 140 -20.57 5.51 -0.54
N LYS A 141 -20.38 4.42 0.18
CA LYS A 141 -19.84 3.18 -0.37
C LYS A 141 -20.88 2.55 -1.29
N LYS A 142 -20.51 2.40 -2.58
CA LYS A 142 -21.39 1.84 -3.62
C LYS A 142 -21.31 0.31 -3.69
N SER A 143 -20.15 -0.27 -3.31
CA SER A 143 -19.98 -1.73 -3.25
C SER A 143 -20.91 -2.32 -2.17
N ASP A 144 -21.40 -3.54 -2.38
CA ASP A 144 -22.24 -4.24 -1.40
C ASP A 144 -21.48 -4.58 -0.12
N LEU A 145 -20.15 -4.68 -0.21
CA LEU A 145 -19.26 -5.07 0.88
C LEU A 145 -18.29 -3.95 1.21
N THR A 146 -17.95 -3.80 2.49
CA THR A 146 -16.86 -2.94 2.96
C THR A 146 -15.91 -3.66 3.90
N THR A 147 -14.72 -3.11 4.10
CA THR A 147 -13.78 -3.58 5.12
C THR A 147 -14.37 -3.39 6.51
N VAL A 148 -14.21 -4.41 7.34
CA VAL A 148 -14.63 -4.44 8.75
C VAL A 148 -13.40 -4.42 9.63
N ILE A 149 -13.46 -3.69 10.75
CA ILE A 149 -12.43 -3.66 11.79
C ILE A 149 -13.05 -4.24 13.07
N ILE A 150 -12.42 -5.28 13.58
CA ILE A 150 -12.73 -5.90 14.87
C ILE A 150 -11.57 -5.61 15.80
N THR A 151 -11.85 -5.02 16.95
CA THR A 151 -10.80 -4.72 17.94
C THR A 151 -10.42 -5.95 18.75
N ASN A 152 -9.29 -5.86 19.45
CA ASN A 152 -8.84 -6.89 20.38
C ASN A 152 -9.73 -7.09 21.61
N GLN A 153 -10.76 -6.26 21.79
CA GLN A 153 -11.80 -6.46 22.80
C GLN A 153 -12.83 -7.52 22.38
N ASP A 154 -13.09 -7.62 21.06
CA ASP A 154 -14.06 -8.57 20.49
C ASP A 154 -13.38 -9.80 19.85
N ALA A 155 -12.13 -9.68 19.40
CA ALA A 155 -11.35 -10.77 18.81
C ALA A 155 -10.18 -11.14 19.74
N VAL A 156 -10.03 -12.42 20.05
CA VAL A 156 -9.04 -12.90 21.01
C VAL A 156 -8.21 -14.04 20.42
N LEU A 157 -6.91 -14.01 20.64
CA LEU A 157 -6.02 -15.15 20.35
C LEU A 157 -5.97 -16.07 21.56
N TYR A 158 -6.03 -17.36 21.29
CA TYR A 158 -5.85 -18.44 22.27
C TYR A 158 -4.75 -19.35 21.82
N ARG A 159 -4.01 -19.88 22.80
CA ARG A 159 -3.08 -20.98 22.59
C ARG A 159 -3.71 -22.25 23.15
N ASP A 160 -3.70 -23.31 22.38
CA ASP A 160 -4.08 -24.66 22.79
C ASP A 160 -3.06 -25.68 22.25
N ASP A 161 -3.29 -26.97 22.48
CA ASP A 161 -2.39 -28.07 22.07
C ASP A 161 -2.19 -28.16 20.56
N ILE A 162 -3.13 -27.62 19.77
CA ILE A 162 -3.06 -27.58 18.30
C ILE A 162 -2.25 -26.40 17.79
N GLY A 163 -2.15 -25.31 18.58
CA GLY A 163 -1.42 -24.09 18.23
C GLY A 163 -2.17 -22.80 18.56
N MET A 164 -1.85 -21.73 17.83
CA MET A 164 -2.51 -20.43 18.03
C MET A 164 -3.81 -20.35 17.24
N SER A 165 -4.90 -20.00 17.91
CA SER A 165 -6.22 -19.86 17.31
C SER A 165 -6.84 -18.50 17.58
N LEU A 166 -7.55 -17.96 16.56
CA LEU A 166 -8.33 -16.72 16.66
C LEU A 166 -9.80 -17.07 16.91
N LYS A 167 -10.37 -16.51 17.98
CA LYS A 167 -11.81 -16.49 18.24
C LYS A 167 -12.37 -15.14 17.75
N LEU A 168 -13.35 -15.22 16.87
CA LEU A 168 -14.10 -14.06 16.40
C LEU A 168 -15.41 -13.89 17.18
N PRO A 169 -15.92 -12.65 17.31
CA PRO A 169 -17.19 -12.40 18.02
C PRO A 169 -18.35 -13.13 17.32
N LEU A 170 -19.31 -13.59 18.11
CA LEU A 170 -20.51 -14.31 17.66
C LEU A 170 -20.21 -15.66 16.92
N GLN A 171 -18.94 -16.14 16.95
CA GLN A 171 -18.56 -17.40 16.33
C GLN A 171 -18.10 -18.42 17.38
N LYS A 172 -18.51 -19.67 17.19
CA LYS A 172 -18.00 -20.82 17.97
C LYS A 172 -16.72 -21.40 17.34
N GLN A 173 -16.61 -21.36 16.02
CA GLN A 173 -15.48 -21.86 15.26
C GLN A 173 -14.25 -20.96 15.46
N ARG A 174 -13.09 -21.58 15.67
CA ARG A 174 -11.79 -20.89 15.77
C ARG A 174 -10.98 -21.05 14.49
N LEU A 175 -10.19 -20.06 14.16
CA LEU A 175 -9.25 -20.10 13.04
C LEU A 175 -7.83 -20.31 13.55
N TYR A 176 -7.20 -21.42 13.16
CA TYR A 176 -5.85 -21.77 13.55
C TYR A 176 -4.79 -21.15 12.64
N PHE A 177 -3.66 -20.74 13.23
CA PHE A 177 -2.52 -20.13 12.55
C PHE A 177 -1.23 -20.86 12.97
N SER A 178 -0.49 -21.40 11.99
CA SER A 178 0.73 -22.15 12.20
C SER A 178 1.99 -21.29 12.33
N ASN A 179 1.94 -20.01 11.94
CA ASN A 179 3.13 -19.16 11.76
C ASN A 179 3.07 -17.86 12.59
N LEU A 180 2.48 -17.91 13.77
CA LEU A 180 2.53 -16.80 14.72
C LEU A 180 3.72 -16.97 15.67
N SER A 181 4.24 -15.86 16.19
CA SER A 181 5.25 -15.85 17.26
C SER A 181 4.74 -16.56 18.52
N SER A 182 5.65 -16.86 19.44
CA SER A 182 5.31 -17.57 20.68
C SER A 182 4.30 -16.83 21.55
N ASP A 183 4.32 -15.50 21.53
CA ASP A 183 3.43 -14.66 22.35
C ASP A 183 2.97 -13.41 21.56
N PRO A 184 2.05 -13.58 20.58
CA PRO A 184 1.62 -12.48 19.73
C PRO A 184 0.58 -11.61 20.44
N VAL A 185 0.80 -10.31 20.52
CA VAL A 185 -0.18 -9.35 21.03
C VAL A 185 -1.08 -8.85 19.92
N LEU A 186 -2.36 -9.30 19.92
CA LEU A 186 -3.34 -8.86 18.92
C LEU A 186 -3.78 -7.43 19.19
N LYS A 187 -3.73 -6.57 18.17
CA LYS A 187 -4.23 -5.18 18.22
C LYS A 187 -5.57 -5.01 17.51
N GLU A 188 -5.69 -5.54 16.31
CA GLU A 188 -6.92 -5.51 15.54
C GLU A 188 -6.99 -6.64 14.52
N VAL A 189 -8.21 -6.95 14.10
CA VAL A 189 -8.49 -7.85 12.99
C VAL A 189 -9.23 -7.05 11.92
N LYS A 190 -8.73 -7.09 10.66
CA LYS A 190 -9.42 -6.52 9.51
C LYS A 190 -9.92 -7.62 8.59
N ILE A 191 -11.18 -7.53 8.21
CA ILE A 191 -11.81 -8.38 7.20
C ILE A 191 -12.01 -7.52 5.96
N LYS A 192 -11.32 -7.86 4.87
CA LYS A 192 -11.37 -7.11 3.61
C LYS A 192 -12.01 -7.94 2.51
N PRO A 193 -13.06 -7.45 1.82
CA PRO A 193 -13.52 -8.08 0.57
C PRO A 193 -12.37 -8.16 -0.44
N TYR A 194 -12.13 -9.35 -1.00
CA TYR A 194 -10.96 -9.63 -1.83
C TYR A 194 -11.29 -10.55 -3.00
N TYR A 195 -11.69 -9.98 -4.13
CA TYR A 195 -12.00 -10.71 -5.37
C TYR A 195 -12.98 -11.88 -5.20
N GLY A 196 -14.09 -11.67 -4.48
CA GLY A 196 -15.09 -12.71 -4.21
C GLY A 196 -14.71 -13.68 -3.10
N ARG A 197 -13.67 -13.38 -2.37
CA ARG A 197 -13.18 -13.99 -1.15
C ARG A 197 -13.06 -12.93 -0.06
N PHE A 198 -12.60 -13.31 1.13
CA PHE A 198 -12.21 -12.35 2.16
C PHE A 198 -10.75 -12.52 2.51
N LEU A 199 -10.06 -11.40 2.74
CA LEU A 199 -8.72 -11.37 3.29
C LEU A 199 -8.83 -10.97 4.77
N LEU A 200 -8.58 -11.95 5.64
CA LEU A 200 -8.47 -11.75 7.07
C LEU A 200 -7.04 -11.28 7.38
N CYS A 201 -6.91 -10.13 8.02
CA CYS A 201 -5.62 -9.55 8.42
C CYS A 201 -5.58 -9.38 9.93
N LEU A 202 -4.61 -10.02 10.58
CA LEU A 202 -4.32 -9.84 12.01
C LEU A 202 -3.17 -8.85 12.14
N THR A 203 -3.40 -7.75 12.83
CA THR A 203 -2.36 -6.80 13.22
C THR A 203 -1.85 -7.19 14.59
N LEU A 204 -0.60 -7.61 14.63
CA LEU A 204 0.10 -8.04 15.84
C LEU A 204 1.15 -6.99 16.21
N GLU A 205 1.31 -6.73 17.49
CA GLU A 205 2.41 -5.94 18.01
C GLU A 205 3.64 -6.83 18.16
N GLU A 206 4.77 -6.32 17.71
CA GLU A 206 6.06 -6.98 17.89
C GLU A 206 7.05 -6.02 18.59
N PRO A 207 8.04 -6.53 19.31
CA PRO A 207 9.11 -5.70 19.84
C PRO A 207 9.79 -4.92 18.71
N ASP A 208 10.23 -3.70 18.97
CA ASP A 208 11.07 -2.99 18.03
C ASP A 208 12.38 -3.75 17.86
N VAL A 209 12.77 -4.01 16.62
CA VAL A 209 14.13 -4.47 16.33
C VAL A 209 15.05 -3.26 16.50
N ALA A 210 16.01 -3.39 17.39
CA ALA A 210 17.02 -2.36 17.54
C ALA A 210 17.78 -2.16 16.21
N PHE A 211 18.06 -0.93 15.88
CA PHE A 211 18.99 -0.63 14.79
C PHE A 211 20.33 -1.28 15.15
N ASP A 212 20.85 -2.10 14.23
CA ASP A 212 22.17 -2.71 14.39
C ASP A 212 23.21 -1.83 13.67
N PRO A 213 23.99 -1.02 14.40
CA PRO A 213 25.03 -0.19 13.82
C PRO A 213 26.27 -0.99 13.37
N SER A 214 26.29 -2.31 13.55
CA SER A 214 27.45 -3.15 13.17
C SER A 214 27.62 -3.25 11.65
N GLY A 215 26.56 -3.01 10.88
CA GLY A 215 26.65 -2.87 9.42
C GLY A 215 27.41 -1.61 9.02
N SER A 216 28.59 -1.79 8.42
CA SER A 216 29.49 -0.68 8.03
C SER A 216 29.18 -0.13 6.64
N HIS A 217 28.51 -0.92 5.79
CA HIS A 217 28.30 -0.59 4.39
C HIS A 217 26.97 0.13 4.13
N VAL A 218 26.96 0.87 3.03
CA VAL A 218 25.81 1.59 2.51
C VAL A 218 25.39 0.98 1.19
N CYS A 219 24.11 0.65 1.06
CA CYS A 219 23.54 0.24 -0.24
C CYS A 219 22.56 1.31 -0.75
N ALA A 220 22.41 1.40 -2.08
CA ALA A 220 21.38 2.22 -2.70
C ALA A 220 20.61 1.44 -3.75
N ILE A 221 19.33 1.76 -3.89
CA ILE A 221 18.42 1.09 -4.83
C ILE A 221 17.77 2.12 -5.76
N ASP A 222 17.85 1.83 -7.05
CA ASP A 222 17.01 2.40 -8.10
C ASP A 222 15.88 1.42 -8.45
N LEU A 223 14.61 1.90 -8.45
CA LEU A 223 13.43 1.09 -8.74
C LEU A 223 12.89 1.42 -10.13
N GLY A 224 12.90 0.44 -11.02
CA GLY A 224 12.53 0.58 -12.41
C GLY A 224 11.40 -0.34 -12.89
N THR A 225 11.10 -0.28 -14.19
CA THR A 225 10.07 -1.12 -14.83
C THR A 225 10.64 -2.37 -15.49
N ASP A 226 11.78 -2.28 -16.12
CA ASP A 226 12.45 -3.40 -16.82
C ASP A 226 13.30 -4.20 -15.86
N ASN A 227 14.23 -3.53 -15.20
CA ASN A 227 14.85 -3.99 -13.99
C ASN A 227 14.00 -3.47 -12.83
N PHE A 228 13.40 -4.39 -12.07
CA PHE A 228 12.47 -4.02 -11.01
C PHE A 228 13.19 -3.34 -9.84
N ALA A 229 14.46 -3.71 -9.63
CA ALA A 229 15.38 -3.00 -8.78
C ALA A 229 16.81 -3.20 -9.28
N ALA A 230 17.64 -2.16 -9.18
CA ALA A 230 19.09 -2.25 -9.23
C ALA A 230 19.64 -1.81 -7.88
N ILE A 231 20.50 -2.60 -7.26
CA ILE A 231 21.15 -2.32 -5.98
C ILE A 231 22.64 -2.23 -6.16
N VAL A 232 23.24 -1.27 -5.47
CA VAL A 232 24.69 -1.04 -5.45
C VAL A 232 25.10 -0.87 -3.99
N CYS A 233 26.24 -1.45 -3.62
CA CYS A 233 26.86 -1.32 -2.32
C CYS A 233 28.21 -0.60 -2.45
N ASP A 234 28.63 0.13 -1.41
CA ASP A 234 29.92 0.84 -1.36
C ASP A 234 31.14 -0.10 -1.20
N ASP A 235 30.90 -1.39 -0.95
CA ASP A 235 31.89 -2.46 -1.01
C ASP A 235 32.25 -2.90 -2.44
N HIS A 236 31.76 -2.19 -3.47
CA HIS A 236 31.90 -2.48 -4.89
C HIS A 236 31.11 -3.70 -5.40
N SER A 237 29.98 -4.02 -4.75
CA SER A 237 29.05 -5.04 -5.20
C SER A 237 27.82 -4.42 -5.87
N SER A 238 27.24 -5.11 -6.84
CA SER A 238 26.01 -4.67 -7.48
C SER A 238 25.15 -5.82 -7.97
N ALA A 239 23.83 -5.62 -7.97
CA ALA A 239 22.87 -6.61 -8.44
C ALA A 239 21.65 -6.00 -9.13
N ILE A 240 21.06 -6.76 -10.06
CA ILE A 240 19.82 -6.40 -10.77
C ILE A 240 18.77 -7.47 -10.58
N TYR A 241 17.57 -7.01 -10.24
CA TYR A 241 16.36 -7.82 -10.13
C TYR A 241 15.45 -7.58 -11.33
N LYS A 242 15.32 -8.58 -12.22
CA LYS A 242 14.56 -8.46 -13.47
C LYS A 242 13.05 -8.36 -13.23
N GLY A 243 12.41 -7.33 -13.81
CA GLY A 243 10.95 -7.12 -13.77
C GLY A 243 10.16 -7.88 -14.85
N GLY A 244 10.81 -8.51 -15.82
CA GLY A 244 10.18 -9.05 -17.03
C GLY A 244 9.04 -10.04 -16.77
N ALA A 245 9.14 -10.92 -15.77
CA ALA A 245 8.07 -11.87 -15.43
C ALA A 245 6.83 -11.15 -14.89
N VAL A 246 7.03 -10.14 -14.06
CA VAL A 246 5.94 -9.30 -13.53
C VAL A 246 5.29 -8.52 -14.66
N LEU A 247 6.08 -7.90 -15.53
CA LEU A 247 5.60 -7.15 -16.69
C LEU A 247 4.80 -8.04 -17.67
N SER A 248 5.31 -9.22 -18.00
CA SER A 248 4.62 -10.20 -18.86
C SER A 248 3.27 -10.62 -18.23
N LYS A 249 3.24 -10.84 -16.93
CA LYS A 249 1.99 -11.18 -16.22
C LYS A 249 0.99 -10.02 -16.22
N ILE A 250 1.45 -8.78 -16.08
CA ILE A 250 0.63 -7.56 -16.19
C ILE A 250 -0.01 -7.48 -17.59
N GLN A 251 0.79 -7.62 -18.64
CA GLN A 251 0.31 -7.57 -20.03
C GLN A 251 -0.71 -8.69 -20.33
N TRP A 252 -0.39 -9.91 -19.92
CA TRP A 252 -1.31 -11.05 -20.04
C TRP A 252 -2.63 -10.81 -19.29
N PHE A 253 -2.55 -10.32 -18.06
CA PHE A 253 -3.75 -9.99 -17.26
C PHE A 253 -4.63 -8.95 -17.96
N HIS A 254 -4.06 -7.86 -18.46
CA HIS A 254 -4.83 -6.83 -19.16
C HIS A 254 -5.48 -7.36 -20.43
N LYS A 255 -4.77 -8.20 -21.21
CA LYS A 255 -5.31 -8.85 -22.39
C LYS A 255 -6.51 -9.77 -22.06
N GLN A 256 -6.36 -10.64 -21.05
CA GLN A 256 -7.45 -11.53 -20.62
C GLN A 256 -8.63 -10.75 -20.04
N ARG A 257 -8.35 -9.74 -19.21
CA ARG A 257 -9.39 -8.88 -18.64
C ARG A 257 -10.18 -8.16 -19.73
N ALA A 258 -9.53 -7.59 -20.72
CA ALA A 258 -10.18 -6.91 -21.84
C ALA A 258 -11.10 -7.89 -22.61
N LYS A 259 -10.61 -9.12 -22.90
CA LYS A 259 -11.40 -10.18 -23.55
C LYS A 259 -12.66 -10.50 -22.75
N TYR A 260 -12.55 -10.76 -21.44
CA TYR A 260 -13.72 -11.13 -20.63
C TYR A 260 -14.70 -9.96 -20.45
N VAL A 261 -14.21 -8.74 -20.27
CA VAL A 261 -15.06 -7.54 -20.21
C VAL A 261 -15.83 -7.37 -21.51
N SER A 262 -15.17 -7.50 -22.66
CA SER A 262 -15.83 -7.42 -23.98
C SER A 262 -16.97 -8.43 -24.15
N ILE A 263 -16.77 -9.68 -23.69
CA ILE A 263 -17.80 -10.72 -23.76
C ILE A 263 -19.00 -10.37 -22.86
N ILE A 264 -18.75 -9.90 -21.64
CA ILE A 264 -19.80 -9.63 -20.64
C ILE A 264 -20.60 -8.38 -21.01
N THR A 265 -19.95 -7.39 -21.64
CA THR A 265 -20.58 -6.09 -22.00
C THR A 265 -21.21 -6.12 -23.39
N LYS A 266 -21.08 -7.19 -24.17
CA LYS A 266 -21.69 -7.31 -25.51
C LYS A 266 -23.21 -7.25 -25.40
N GLY A 267 -23.80 -6.23 -26.01
CA GLY A 267 -25.25 -6.00 -25.99
C GLY A 267 -25.81 -5.37 -24.71
N HIS A 268 -24.96 -4.92 -23.78
CA HIS A 268 -25.38 -4.27 -22.54
C HIS A 268 -24.65 -2.93 -22.34
N GLU A 269 -25.39 -1.87 -21.98
CA GLU A 269 -24.81 -0.57 -21.62
C GLU A 269 -24.05 -0.53 -20.28
N LYS A 270 -24.08 -1.59 -19.48
CA LYS A 270 -23.49 -1.62 -18.13
C LYS A 270 -21.97 -1.61 -18.18
N LYS A 271 -21.38 -0.46 -17.83
CA LYS A 271 -19.93 -0.22 -17.73
C LYS A 271 -19.21 -1.02 -16.61
N HIS A 272 -19.93 -1.74 -15.74
CA HIS A 272 -19.38 -2.49 -14.60
C HIS A 272 -19.73 -3.97 -14.68
N ALA A 273 -19.04 -4.67 -15.57
CA ALA A 273 -19.15 -6.12 -15.63
C ALA A 273 -18.36 -6.77 -14.49
N VAL A 274 -19.07 -7.53 -13.66
CA VAL A 274 -18.47 -8.36 -12.61
C VAL A 274 -18.89 -9.80 -12.82
N SER A 275 -17.93 -10.70 -13.01
CA SER A 275 -18.19 -12.14 -13.08
C SER A 275 -17.24 -12.91 -12.17
N LYS A 276 -17.61 -14.16 -11.82
CA LYS A 276 -16.72 -15.05 -11.07
C LYS A 276 -15.36 -15.18 -11.76
N ARG A 277 -15.35 -15.37 -13.08
CA ARG A 277 -14.13 -15.52 -13.90
C ARG A 277 -13.21 -14.29 -13.85
N LEU A 278 -13.77 -13.06 -13.87
CA LEU A 278 -13.00 -11.82 -13.71
C LEU A 278 -12.45 -11.67 -12.30
N ARG A 279 -13.21 -12.08 -11.29
CA ARG A 279 -12.74 -12.07 -9.89
C ARG A 279 -11.58 -13.04 -9.70
N ASP A 280 -11.71 -14.28 -10.20
CA ASP A 280 -10.65 -15.28 -10.11
C ASP A 280 -9.39 -14.87 -10.89
N LEU A 281 -9.53 -14.31 -12.09
CA LEU A 281 -8.42 -13.74 -12.85
C LEU A 281 -7.70 -12.66 -12.05
N SER A 282 -8.44 -11.74 -11.45
CA SER A 282 -7.87 -10.64 -10.64
C SER A 282 -7.20 -11.16 -9.36
N PHE A 283 -7.79 -12.15 -8.72
CA PHE A 283 -7.25 -12.83 -7.55
C PHE A 283 -5.88 -13.48 -7.83
N HIS A 284 -5.80 -14.30 -8.89
CA HIS A 284 -4.53 -14.95 -9.25
C HIS A 284 -3.47 -13.96 -9.68
N TYR A 285 -3.86 -12.91 -10.40
CA TYR A 285 -2.94 -11.83 -10.77
C TYR A 285 -2.38 -11.09 -9.54
N ALA A 286 -3.25 -10.66 -8.64
CA ALA A 286 -2.85 -9.92 -7.44
C ALA A 286 -1.92 -10.75 -6.54
N ASN A 287 -2.21 -12.03 -6.37
CA ASN A 287 -1.38 -12.93 -5.57
C ASN A 287 -0.03 -13.21 -6.23
N PHE A 288 0.03 -13.41 -7.56
CA PHE A 288 1.29 -13.54 -8.28
C PHE A 288 2.18 -12.31 -8.11
N VAL A 289 1.62 -11.11 -8.32
CA VAL A 289 2.36 -9.85 -8.16
C VAL A 289 2.88 -9.70 -6.73
N LYS A 290 2.04 -9.98 -5.74
CA LYS A 290 2.42 -9.91 -4.34
C LYS A 290 3.53 -10.91 -4.00
N ASP A 291 3.43 -12.16 -4.46
CA ASP A 291 4.46 -13.20 -4.28
C ASP A 291 5.81 -12.77 -4.86
N GLN A 292 5.81 -12.25 -6.10
CA GLN A 292 7.04 -11.77 -6.72
C GLN A 292 7.66 -10.57 -5.97
N CYS A 293 6.85 -9.61 -5.51
CA CYS A 293 7.34 -8.52 -4.67
C CYS A 293 7.93 -9.03 -3.34
N HIS A 294 7.33 -10.06 -2.73
CA HIS A 294 7.87 -10.68 -1.50
C HIS A 294 9.22 -11.36 -1.74
N LYS A 295 9.37 -12.10 -2.85
CA LYS A 295 10.62 -12.79 -3.22
C LYS A 295 11.74 -11.80 -3.54
N ILE A 296 11.45 -10.81 -4.38
CA ILE A 296 12.43 -9.78 -4.75
C ILE A 296 12.85 -8.99 -3.52
N SER A 297 11.89 -8.47 -2.73
CA SER A 297 12.23 -7.72 -1.51
C SER A 297 12.96 -8.56 -0.46
N ARG A 298 12.74 -9.88 -0.39
CA ARG A 298 13.51 -10.75 0.49
C ARG A 298 14.94 -10.90 -0.01
N SER A 299 15.11 -11.19 -1.30
CA SER A 299 16.44 -11.35 -1.90
C SER A 299 17.27 -10.06 -1.84
N ILE A 300 16.62 -8.88 -1.92
CA ILE A 300 17.29 -7.58 -1.71
C ILE A 300 17.81 -7.47 -0.26
N ILE A 301 17.01 -7.87 0.73
CA ILE A 301 17.46 -7.81 2.12
C ILE A 301 18.53 -8.87 2.40
N ASP A 302 18.44 -10.05 1.78
CA ASP A 302 19.50 -11.07 1.88
C ASP A 302 20.82 -10.53 1.31
N PHE A 303 20.79 -9.83 0.15
CA PHE A 303 21.96 -9.12 -0.38
C PHE A 303 22.48 -8.07 0.63
N CYS A 304 21.63 -7.24 1.19
CA CYS A 304 22.04 -6.25 2.20
C CYS A 304 22.71 -6.90 3.41
N MET A 305 22.20 -8.04 3.90
CA MET A 305 22.76 -8.76 5.04
C MET A 305 24.11 -9.42 4.69
N GLU A 306 24.24 -10.00 3.50
CA GLU A 306 25.47 -10.61 2.98
C GLU A 306 26.61 -9.58 2.90
N HIS A 307 26.27 -8.35 2.46
CA HIS A 307 27.20 -7.23 2.32
C HIS A 307 27.26 -6.33 3.58
N GLN A 308 26.84 -6.79 4.73
CA GLN A 308 26.90 -6.07 6.02
C GLN A 308 26.37 -4.63 5.93
N CYS A 309 25.27 -4.44 5.21
CA CYS A 309 24.67 -3.13 4.99
C CYS A 309 23.99 -2.61 6.26
N GLY A 310 24.46 -1.50 6.80
CA GLY A 310 23.84 -0.79 7.93
C GLY A 310 22.84 0.29 7.48
N THR A 311 22.98 0.80 6.24
CA THR A 311 22.10 1.84 5.71
C THR A 311 21.70 1.54 4.28
N LEU A 312 20.39 1.54 4.01
CA LEU A 312 19.81 1.34 2.68
C LEU A 312 19.15 2.63 2.19
N ILE A 313 19.64 3.17 1.08
CA ILE A 313 19.11 4.37 0.42
C ILE A 313 18.15 3.95 -0.68
N LEU A 314 16.91 4.44 -0.63
CA LEU A 314 15.89 4.19 -1.65
C LEU A 314 15.68 5.41 -2.51
N GLY A 315 15.89 5.30 -3.82
CA GLY A 315 15.49 6.31 -4.79
C GLY A 315 13.95 6.48 -4.77
N VAL A 316 13.51 7.73 -4.69
CA VAL A 316 12.09 8.07 -4.69
C VAL A 316 11.79 9.20 -5.64
N ASN A 317 10.72 9.02 -6.42
CA ASN A 317 10.13 10.05 -7.23
C ASN A 317 8.63 10.13 -6.92
N LEU A 318 8.23 11.15 -6.15
CA LEU A 318 6.86 11.27 -5.64
C LEU A 318 5.81 11.45 -6.74
N LEU A 319 6.19 12.00 -7.90
CA LEU A 319 5.26 12.36 -8.97
C LEU A 319 5.41 11.50 -10.23
N TRP A 320 6.25 10.47 -10.21
CA TRP A 320 6.63 9.72 -11.40
C TRP A 320 5.47 9.08 -12.19
N LYS A 321 4.35 8.73 -11.52
CA LYS A 321 3.15 8.18 -12.18
C LYS A 321 2.12 9.22 -12.62
N GLN A 322 2.28 10.49 -12.26
CA GLN A 322 1.21 11.49 -12.39
C GLN A 322 1.26 12.30 -13.68
N ARG A 323 2.42 12.40 -14.34
CA ARG A 323 2.61 13.20 -15.57
C ARG A 323 3.40 12.44 -16.65
N SER A 324 3.23 11.12 -16.72
CA SER A 324 3.90 10.33 -17.74
C SER A 324 3.26 10.60 -19.10
N ASN A 325 4.00 11.27 -19.99
CA ASN A 325 3.60 11.52 -21.38
C ASN A 325 4.16 10.43 -22.30
N MET A 326 3.79 9.18 -22.01
CA MET A 326 4.17 8.00 -22.80
C MET A 326 3.00 7.53 -23.67
N ASN A 327 3.29 6.73 -24.70
CA ASN A 327 2.24 6.10 -25.48
C ASN A 327 1.36 5.20 -24.59
N LYS A 328 0.13 4.91 -25.03
CA LYS A 328 -0.91 4.21 -24.24
C LYS A 328 -0.43 2.88 -23.63
N ILE A 329 0.35 2.09 -24.36
CA ILE A 329 0.84 0.77 -23.90
C ILE A 329 1.92 0.94 -22.84
N ASN A 330 2.91 1.80 -23.11
CA ASN A 330 3.99 2.07 -22.16
C ASN A 330 3.46 2.70 -20.88
N ASN A 331 2.50 3.61 -20.99
CA ASN A 331 1.84 4.21 -19.83
C ASN A 331 1.07 3.17 -19.01
N GLN A 332 0.35 2.23 -19.65
CA GLN A 332 -0.35 1.14 -18.97
C GLN A 332 0.62 0.24 -18.21
N ASN A 333 1.72 -0.17 -18.84
CA ASN A 333 2.75 -0.99 -18.21
C ASN A 333 3.37 -0.27 -17.02
N PHE A 334 3.77 0.98 -17.22
CA PHE A 334 4.40 1.84 -16.21
C PHE A 334 3.50 2.06 -14.98
N VAL A 335 2.24 2.45 -15.19
CA VAL A 335 1.28 2.68 -14.09
C VAL A 335 0.96 1.38 -13.34
N SER A 336 0.95 0.23 -14.06
CA SER A 336 0.60 -1.06 -13.47
C SER A 336 1.74 -1.73 -12.72
N MET A 337 3.01 -1.32 -12.92
CA MET A 337 4.14 -1.88 -12.16
C MET A 337 4.00 -1.59 -10.66
N PRO A 338 4.12 -2.60 -9.79
CA PRO A 338 3.84 -2.49 -8.36
C PRO A 338 5.04 -1.92 -7.56
N ILE A 339 5.65 -0.83 -8.06
CA ILE A 339 6.85 -0.21 -7.45
C ILE A 339 6.58 0.22 -6.00
N THR A 340 5.43 0.87 -5.74
CA THR A 340 5.08 1.29 -4.37
C THR A 340 4.94 0.10 -3.43
N LEU A 341 4.38 -1.02 -3.91
CA LEU A 341 4.26 -2.25 -3.12
C LEU A 341 5.64 -2.84 -2.82
N LEU A 342 6.52 -2.91 -3.83
CA LEU A 342 7.89 -3.38 -3.65
C LEU A 342 8.66 -2.51 -2.66
N ARG A 343 8.61 -1.18 -2.83
CA ARG A 343 9.24 -0.21 -1.90
C ARG A 343 8.77 -0.42 -0.48
N THR A 344 7.46 -0.50 -0.25
CA THR A 344 6.89 -0.76 1.08
C THR A 344 7.43 -2.08 1.67
N MET A 345 7.54 -3.14 0.84
CA MET A 345 8.05 -4.43 1.30
C MET A 345 9.54 -4.40 1.63
N ILE A 346 10.34 -3.68 0.85
CA ILE A 346 11.77 -3.46 1.15
C ILE A 346 11.90 -2.69 2.46
N THR A 347 11.19 -1.57 2.60
CA THR A 347 11.26 -0.70 3.78
C THR A 347 10.99 -1.47 5.08
N TYR A 348 9.85 -2.15 5.21
CA TYR A 348 9.55 -2.82 6.47
C TYR A 348 10.47 -4.03 6.74
N LYS A 349 10.93 -4.73 5.69
CA LYS A 349 11.87 -5.85 5.87
C LYS A 349 13.26 -5.38 6.27
N ALA A 350 13.73 -4.26 5.71
CA ALA A 350 14.99 -3.63 6.11
C ALA A 350 14.96 -3.19 7.58
N LEU A 351 13.88 -2.51 7.99
CA LEU A 351 13.67 -2.13 9.39
C LEU A 351 13.65 -3.34 10.32
N ASN A 352 12.99 -4.44 9.92
CA ASN A 352 12.97 -5.69 10.69
C ASN A 352 14.33 -6.40 10.71
N ALA A 353 15.23 -6.09 9.80
CA ALA A 353 16.61 -6.57 9.79
C ALA A 353 17.59 -5.62 10.50
N GLY A 354 17.10 -4.55 11.15
CA GLY A 354 17.94 -3.56 11.81
C GLY A 354 18.64 -2.57 10.85
N ILE A 355 18.27 -2.55 9.56
CA ILE A 355 18.89 -1.69 8.55
C ILE A 355 18.17 -0.34 8.53
N ARG A 356 18.94 0.74 8.60
CA ARG A 356 18.44 2.12 8.48
C ARG A 356 17.98 2.40 7.05
N ILE A 357 16.82 3.07 6.90
CA ILE A 357 16.30 3.52 5.59
C ILE A 357 16.46 5.03 5.42
N ILE A 358 16.98 5.44 4.27
CA ILE A 358 17.00 6.83 3.80
C ILE A 358 16.24 6.90 2.48
N GLU A 359 15.22 7.75 2.38
CA GLU A 359 14.57 8.06 1.10
C GLU A 359 15.27 9.25 0.45
N GLN A 360 15.78 9.06 -0.78
CA GLN A 360 16.49 10.07 -1.56
C GLN A 360 15.72 10.40 -2.83
N GLU A 361 15.50 11.67 -3.08
CA GLU A 361 14.94 12.15 -4.35
C GLU A 361 15.90 11.82 -5.50
N GLU A 362 15.38 11.24 -6.62
CA GLU A 362 16.17 10.60 -7.68
C GLU A 362 16.29 11.40 -8.99
N SER A 363 15.85 12.68 -9.03
CA SER A 363 15.96 13.49 -10.26
C SER A 363 17.40 13.53 -10.75
N TYR A 364 17.56 13.36 -12.07
CA TYR A 364 18.83 13.46 -12.81
C TYR A 364 19.89 12.41 -12.46
N THR A 365 19.66 11.46 -11.56
CA THR A 365 20.63 10.41 -11.20
C THR A 365 20.97 9.49 -12.37
N SER A 366 20.06 9.28 -13.32
CA SER A 366 20.30 8.52 -14.54
C SER A 366 21.05 9.31 -15.64
N LYS A 367 21.21 10.64 -15.47
CA LYS A 367 21.85 11.53 -16.45
C LYS A 367 23.25 11.98 -16.05
N ALA A 368 23.46 12.25 -14.77
CA ALA A 368 24.73 12.76 -14.25
C ALA A 368 25.82 11.69 -14.34
N ASP A 369 26.99 12.05 -14.87
CA ASP A 369 28.14 11.17 -14.95
C ASP A 369 28.76 10.96 -13.56
N LEU A 370 28.76 9.71 -13.11
CA LEU A 370 29.31 9.35 -11.80
C LEU A 370 30.84 9.57 -11.75
N ILE A 371 31.54 9.23 -12.83
CA ILE A 371 33.01 9.28 -12.92
C ILE A 371 33.51 10.72 -13.03
N ALA A 372 32.83 11.55 -13.83
CA ALA A 372 33.13 12.97 -13.94
C ALA A 372 32.68 13.77 -12.70
N ASN A 373 31.99 13.12 -11.77
CA ASN A 373 31.41 13.74 -10.61
C ASN A 373 30.48 14.92 -10.96
N ASP A 374 29.66 14.75 -12.02
CA ASP A 374 28.70 15.76 -12.43
C ASP A 374 27.78 16.14 -11.27
N ARG A 375 27.42 17.42 -11.18
CA ARG A 375 26.41 17.89 -10.22
C ARG A 375 25.06 17.19 -10.50
N ILE A 376 24.39 16.70 -9.45
CA ILE A 376 23.06 16.08 -9.54
C ILE A 376 22.03 17.07 -8.97
N PRO A 377 21.33 17.85 -9.82
CA PRO A 377 20.34 18.82 -9.37
C PRO A 377 19.03 18.15 -8.93
N THR A 378 18.16 18.93 -8.30
CA THR A 378 16.79 18.53 -7.96
C THR A 378 15.81 19.20 -8.93
N TYR A 379 14.90 18.42 -9.50
CA TYR A 379 13.94 18.90 -10.50
C TYR A 379 13.08 20.06 -9.98
N GLY A 380 13.06 21.17 -10.74
CA GLY A 380 12.29 22.37 -10.42
C GLY A 380 12.83 23.20 -9.26
N VAL A 381 14.01 22.88 -8.74
CA VAL A 381 14.68 23.64 -7.66
C VAL A 381 15.93 24.32 -8.20
N ASP A 382 16.89 23.56 -8.69
CA ASP A 382 18.22 24.03 -9.07
C ASP A 382 18.73 23.43 -10.40
N ASP A 383 17.81 23.06 -11.30
CA ASP A 383 18.07 22.31 -12.53
C ASP A 383 18.20 23.14 -13.80
N LYS A 384 18.10 24.49 -13.72
CA LYS A 384 18.06 25.38 -14.91
C LYS A 384 19.31 25.30 -15.79
N ASP A 385 20.50 25.11 -15.18
CA ASP A 385 21.78 25.07 -15.87
C ASP A 385 22.44 23.69 -15.81
N ALA A 386 21.62 22.63 -15.71
CA ALA A 386 22.12 21.27 -15.61
C ALA A 386 22.75 20.79 -16.91
N SER A 387 24.04 20.48 -16.89
CA SER A 387 24.79 19.85 -17.97
C SER A 387 25.42 18.54 -17.49
N PHE A 388 25.56 17.58 -18.39
CA PHE A 388 26.04 16.25 -18.04
C PHE A 388 27.13 15.79 -19.02
N SER A 389 28.24 15.27 -18.47
CA SER A 389 29.42 14.88 -19.24
C SER A 389 29.28 13.54 -19.95
N GLY A 390 28.46 12.63 -19.41
CA GLY A 390 28.18 11.33 -20.00
C GLY A 390 26.84 11.27 -20.71
N LYS A 391 26.50 10.10 -21.31
CA LYS A 391 25.24 9.92 -22.04
C LYS A 391 24.76 8.47 -22.08
N SER A 392 23.45 8.28 -22.09
CA SER A 392 22.84 6.99 -22.43
C SER A 392 23.09 6.67 -23.91
N ILE A 393 23.65 5.51 -24.22
CA ILE A 393 23.95 5.09 -25.60
C ILE A 393 22.91 4.15 -26.18
N LYS A 394 22.37 3.28 -25.36
CA LYS A 394 21.21 2.43 -25.66
C LYS A 394 20.53 2.03 -24.35
N ARG A 395 19.36 1.43 -24.45
CA ARG A 395 18.62 0.97 -23.27
C ARG A 395 19.49 0.08 -22.38
N GLY A 396 19.62 0.43 -21.11
CA GLY A 396 20.40 -0.29 -20.11
C GLY A 396 21.91 -0.02 -20.12
N LEU A 397 22.43 0.84 -21.01
CA LEU A 397 23.85 1.21 -21.06
C LEU A 397 24.06 2.72 -21.02
N TYR A 398 24.95 3.14 -20.15
CA TYR A 398 25.42 4.51 -20.01
C TYR A 398 26.91 4.60 -20.33
N ARG A 399 27.31 5.58 -21.13
CA ARG A 399 28.74 5.87 -21.44
C ARG A 399 29.16 7.09 -20.65
N CYS A 400 30.15 6.91 -19.80
CA CYS A 400 30.79 7.97 -19.06
C CYS A 400 31.74 8.81 -19.96
N SER A 401 32.10 10.00 -19.48
CA SER A 401 33.00 10.93 -20.16
C SER A 401 34.38 10.33 -20.49
N ASN A 402 34.90 9.45 -19.64
CA ASN A 402 36.15 8.72 -19.85
C ASN A 402 36.03 7.54 -20.85
N GLY A 403 34.85 7.31 -21.45
CA GLY A 403 34.58 6.23 -22.40
C GLY A 403 34.11 4.91 -21.76
N MET A 404 34.15 4.76 -20.44
CA MET A 404 33.66 3.56 -19.73
C MET A 404 32.18 3.37 -19.96
N ILE A 405 31.75 2.13 -20.16
CA ILE A 405 30.33 1.76 -20.34
C ILE A 405 29.86 1.03 -19.09
N LEU A 406 28.86 1.60 -18.45
CA LEU A 406 28.24 1.08 -17.22
C LEU A 406 26.82 0.58 -17.50
N ASN A 407 26.33 -0.32 -16.64
CA ASN A 407 24.90 -0.60 -16.60
C ASN A 407 24.14 0.65 -16.13
N ALA A 408 23.14 1.10 -16.90
CA ALA A 408 22.48 2.38 -16.65
C ALA A 408 21.72 2.43 -15.32
N ASP A 409 21.13 1.30 -14.87
CA ASP A 409 20.35 1.25 -13.64
C ASP A 409 21.28 1.17 -12.40
N CYS A 410 22.40 0.42 -12.50
CA CYS A 410 23.43 0.42 -11.45
C CYS A 410 24.12 1.78 -11.34
N HIS A 411 24.39 2.44 -12.48
CA HIS A 411 24.89 3.81 -12.50
C HIS A 411 23.92 4.79 -11.82
N ALA A 412 22.60 4.68 -12.08
CA ALA A 412 21.60 5.49 -11.43
C ALA A 412 21.55 5.23 -9.91
N ALA A 413 21.61 3.96 -9.48
CA ALA A 413 21.66 3.59 -8.06
C ALA A 413 22.90 4.15 -7.35
N ALA A 414 24.08 4.10 -8.00
CA ALA A 414 25.30 4.70 -7.47
C ALA A 414 25.20 6.24 -7.35
N ASN A 415 24.54 6.90 -8.30
CA ASN A 415 24.25 8.34 -8.22
C ASN A 415 23.20 8.68 -7.16
N ILE A 416 22.20 7.83 -6.89
CA ILE A 416 21.28 7.97 -5.77
C ILE A 416 22.07 7.95 -4.45
N MET A 417 23.01 7.01 -4.32
CA MET A 417 23.90 6.94 -3.16
C MET A 417 24.72 8.21 -3.01
N ARG A 418 25.38 8.68 -4.08
CA ARG A 418 26.18 9.92 -4.09
C ARG A 418 25.33 11.15 -3.78
N LYS A 419 24.09 11.22 -4.23
CA LYS A 419 23.18 12.33 -3.94
C LYS A 419 22.82 12.40 -2.45
N ALA A 420 22.73 11.25 -1.78
CA ALA A 420 22.48 11.17 -0.34
C ALA A 420 23.76 11.36 0.50
N ILE A 421 24.90 10.86 0.01
CA ILE A 421 26.21 10.92 0.67
C ILE A 421 27.26 11.37 -0.37
N PRO A 422 27.54 12.67 -0.50
CA PRO A 422 28.33 13.21 -1.62
C PRO A 422 29.73 12.61 -1.81
N ASP A 423 30.42 12.25 -0.72
CA ASP A 423 31.81 11.78 -0.75
C ASP A 423 31.94 10.25 -0.77
N ILE A 424 30.85 9.50 -0.91
CA ILE A 424 30.83 8.02 -0.78
C ILE A 424 31.78 7.34 -1.78
N TRP A 425 31.96 7.91 -2.98
CA TRP A 425 32.79 7.37 -4.05
C TRP A 425 34.15 8.07 -4.20
N LYS A 426 34.54 8.93 -3.24
CA LYS A 426 35.75 9.78 -3.36
C LYS A 426 37.03 8.99 -3.59
N ASP A 427 37.17 7.84 -2.94
CA ASP A 427 38.38 7.02 -3.02
C ASP A 427 38.24 5.88 -4.04
N THR A 428 37.10 5.76 -4.73
CA THR A 428 36.85 4.72 -5.73
C THR A 428 37.53 5.04 -7.05
N ARG A 429 38.39 4.16 -7.51
CA ARG A 429 39.10 4.27 -8.81
C ARG A 429 38.58 3.31 -9.88
N ASP A 430 38.00 2.20 -9.46
CA ASP A 430 37.45 1.17 -10.33
C ASP A 430 35.93 1.05 -10.18
N TYR A 431 35.21 1.31 -11.27
CA TYR A 431 33.76 1.24 -11.35
C TYR A 431 33.28 0.05 -12.20
N THR A 432 34.14 -0.95 -12.47
CA THR A 432 33.81 -2.13 -13.30
C THR A 432 32.68 -2.95 -12.70
N PHE A 433 32.50 -2.95 -11.38
CA PHE A 433 31.38 -3.60 -10.68
C PHE A 433 30.01 -3.07 -11.13
N LEU A 434 29.91 -1.84 -11.64
CA LEU A 434 28.68 -1.28 -12.20
C LEU A 434 28.42 -1.74 -13.65
N SER A 435 29.42 -2.33 -14.32
CA SER A 435 29.27 -2.82 -15.71
C SER A 435 28.73 -4.23 -15.78
N ALA A 436 29.01 -5.06 -14.78
CA ALA A 436 28.66 -6.48 -14.75
C ALA A 436 27.99 -6.89 -13.43
N PRO A 437 26.80 -6.33 -13.11
CA PRO A 437 26.09 -6.67 -11.89
C PRO A 437 25.62 -8.13 -11.89
N ASP A 438 25.44 -8.69 -10.69
CA ASP A 438 24.75 -9.95 -10.51
C ASP A 438 23.29 -9.86 -11.00
N VAL A 439 22.81 -10.88 -11.72
CA VAL A 439 21.46 -10.84 -12.29
C VAL A 439 20.55 -11.87 -11.61
N TYR A 440 19.48 -11.37 -11.01
CA TYR A 440 18.40 -12.14 -10.39
C TYR A 440 17.17 -12.14 -11.30
N GLY A 441 17.06 -13.18 -12.14
CA GLY A 441 15.88 -13.41 -12.97
C GLY A 441 14.81 -14.24 -12.26
N PHE A 442 13.66 -14.41 -12.93
CA PHE A 442 12.52 -15.17 -12.40
C PHE A 442 12.90 -16.57 -11.91
N HIS A 443 13.73 -17.31 -12.65
CA HIS A 443 14.13 -18.68 -12.31
C HIS A 443 15.06 -18.73 -11.08
N LYS A 444 15.97 -17.76 -10.91
CA LYS A 444 16.84 -17.67 -9.74
C LYS A 444 16.04 -17.36 -8.47
N LEU A 445 15.00 -16.52 -8.60
CA LEU A 445 14.08 -16.17 -7.50
C LEU A 445 13.00 -17.24 -7.23
N ASN A 446 12.79 -18.16 -8.19
CA ASN A 446 11.83 -19.26 -8.11
C ASN A 446 12.52 -20.56 -8.55
N PRO A 447 13.49 -21.09 -7.80
CA PRO A 447 14.24 -22.29 -8.19
C PRO A 447 13.29 -23.49 -8.33
N LYS A 448 13.51 -24.29 -9.36
CA LYS A 448 12.75 -25.54 -9.61
C LYS A 448 12.95 -26.46 -8.41
N GLY A 449 11.89 -27.00 -7.85
CA GLY A 449 11.92 -27.93 -6.72
C GLY A 449 11.54 -27.34 -5.37
N ILE A 450 11.51 -26.03 -5.20
CA ILE A 450 10.70 -25.45 -4.14
C ILE A 450 9.28 -25.40 -4.68
N PRO A 451 8.33 -26.25 -4.20
CA PRO A 451 6.94 -26.05 -4.57
C PRO A 451 6.66 -24.60 -4.20
N VAL A 452 6.18 -23.80 -5.16
CA VAL A 452 5.43 -22.59 -4.82
C VAL A 452 4.38 -23.16 -3.88
N LYS A 453 4.61 -23.07 -2.55
CA LYS A 453 3.64 -23.50 -1.55
C LYS A 453 2.38 -22.80 -1.99
N GLY A 454 1.55 -23.58 -2.68
CA GLY A 454 0.27 -23.10 -3.12
C GLY A 454 -0.28 -22.44 -1.88
N ILE A 455 -0.77 -21.23 -2.05
CA ILE A 455 -1.61 -20.59 -1.06
C ILE A 455 -2.50 -21.76 -0.61
N ALA A 456 -2.23 -22.25 0.61
CA ALA A 456 -2.97 -23.40 1.12
C ALA A 456 -4.43 -23.06 0.90
N THR A 457 -5.03 -23.87 0.05
CA THR A 457 -6.45 -23.88 -0.26
C THR A 457 -7.28 -23.86 1.01
#